data_ba080014b8762ab1253f22e2f6bdfc3b
#
_entry.id   ba080014b8762ab1253f22e2f6bdfc3b
#
_cell.length_a   1.000
_cell.length_b   1.000
_cell.length_c   1.000
_cell.angle_alpha   90.00
_cell.angle_beta   90.00
_cell.angle_gamma   90.00
#
_symmetry.space_group_name_H-M   'P 1'
#
loop_
_entity.id
_entity.type
_entity.pdbx_description
1 polymer ?
#
loop_
_entity_poly.entity_id
_entity_poly.type
_entity_poly.pdbx_seq_one_letter_code
_entity_poly.pdbx_strand_id
1 'polypeptide(L)'
;MPAWIWAFLLIFSILFAAKLIYVVFTGWSMPVTRGALFVPTHRVRIEAVLDALPMQPGDLFVDLGCGDGRVLRAVRKRYGVEARGFDVNPLACLAARLRNLGDRNVRIQRSDFWKHDTGDADVVFCYLFPDVMDRLARKLERELAPGTRVVSCNFPLPGWPPSAVLHPESSDHGDPIFLYRCGPSALQDVRSP
;
A
#
# COMPACT_ATOMS: atom_id res chain seq x y z
N MET A 1 -6.72 48.29 -18.62
CA MET A 1 -5.88 47.35 -17.80
C MET A 1 -5.00 46.58 -18.75
N PRO A 2 -3.71 46.36 -18.46
CA PRO A 2 -2.81 45.63 -19.35
C PRO A 2 -3.23 44.15 -19.45
N ALA A 3 -3.04 43.57 -20.65
CA ALA A 3 -3.49 42.20 -20.97
C ALA A 3 -2.91 41.11 -20.04
N TRP A 4 -1.73 41.34 -19.48
CA TRP A 4 -1.10 40.38 -18.53
C TRP A 4 -1.88 40.22 -17.21
N ILE A 5 -2.64 41.26 -16.78
CA ILE A 5 -3.51 41.16 -15.57
C ILE A 5 -4.65 40.18 -15.84
N TRP A 6 -5.28 40.26 -17.01
CA TRP A 6 -6.35 39.32 -17.39
C TRP A 6 -5.84 37.89 -17.54
N ALA A 7 -4.66 37.70 -18.10
CA ALA A 7 -4.02 36.38 -18.19
C ALA A 7 -3.71 35.81 -16.79
N PHE A 8 -3.18 36.64 -15.88
CA PHE A 8 -2.94 36.23 -14.49
C PHE A 8 -4.21 35.82 -13.77
N LEU A 9 -5.26 36.64 -13.87
CA LEU A 9 -6.56 36.34 -13.23
C LEU A 9 -7.19 35.07 -13.79
N LEU A 10 -7.07 34.82 -15.09
CA LEU A 10 -7.57 33.61 -15.72
C LEU A 10 -6.81 32.37 -15.22
N ILE A 11 -5.49 32.40 -15.21
CA ILE A 11 -4.66 31.31 -14.71
C ILE A 11 -4.96 31.04 -13.22
N PHE A 12 -5.04 32.09 -12.41
CA PHE A 12 -5.37 31.98 -11.00
C PHE A 12 -6.76 31.35 -10.79
N SER A 13 -7.76 31.77 -11.55
CA SER A 13 -9.12 31.21 -11.49
C SER A 13 -9.15 29.72 -11.85
N ILE A 14 -8.40 29.32 -12.88
CA ILE A 14 -8.30 27.90 -13.29
C ILE A 14 -7.65 27.07 -12.19
N LEU A 15 -6.51 27.53 -11.63
CA LEU A 15 -5.82 26.84 -10.55
C LEU A 15 -6.67 26.75 -9.28
N PHE A 16 -7.38 27.82 -8.95
CA PHE A 16 -8.30 27.86 -7.81
C PHE A 16 -9.46 26.89 -7.99
N ALA A 17 -10.09 26.88 -9.17
CA ALA A 17 -11.16 25.94 -9.49
C ALA A 17 -10.68 24.48 -9.45
N ALA A 18 -9.52 24.19 -10.00
CA ALA A 18 -8.90 22.86 -9.93
C ALA A 18 -8.65 22.41 -8.47
N LYS A 19 -8.15 23.32 -7.62
CA LYS A 19 -7.94 23.07 -6.20
C LYS A 19 -9.26 22.84 -5.47
N LEU A 20 -10.27 23.62 -5.77
CA LEU A 20 -11.61 23.48 -5.17
C LEU A 20 -12.25 22.13 -5.56
N ILE A 21 -12.19 21.75 -6.84
CA ILE A 21 -12.65 20.45 -7.33
C ILE A 21 -11.90 19.32 -6.61
N TYR A 22 -10.59 19.43 -6.45
CA TYR A 22 -9.77 18.47 -5.72
C TYR A 22 -10.23 18.32 -4.26
N VAL A 23 -10.44 19.44 -3.54
CA VAL A 23 -10.90 19.42 -2.13
C VAL A 23 -12.30 18.83 -2.00
N VAL A 24 -13.24 19.24 -2.87
CA VAL A 24 -14.61 18.71 -2.87
C VAL A 24 -14.62 17.21 -3.19
N PHE A 25 -13.84 16.79 -4.17
CA PHE A 25 -13.75 15.40 -4.56
C PHE A 25 -13.11 14.54 -3.46
N THR A 26 -12.06 15.06 -2.79
CA THR A 26 -11.42 14.39 -1.65
C THR A 26 -12.39 14.27 -0.47
N GLY A 27 -13.12 15.35 -0.15
CA GLY A 27 -14.16 15.32 0.88
C GLY A 27 -15.29 14.34 0.58
N TRP A 28 -15.71 14.26 -0.67
CA TRP A 28 -16.76 13.32 -1.10
C TRP A 28 -16.27 11.85 -1.13
N SER A 29 -14.99 11.63 -1.32
CA SER A 29 -14.39 10.28 -1.27
C SER A 29 -14.08 9.80 0.17
N MET A 30 -14.06 10.69 1.17
CA MET A 30 -13.81 10.33 2.58
C MET A 30 -14.72 9.22 3.14
N PRO A 31 -16.03 9.19 2.88
CA PRO A 31 -16.88 8.08 3.31
C PRO A 31 -16.51 6.74 2.68
N VAL A 32 -16.00 6.77 1.45
CA VAL A 32 -15.56 5.57 0.70
C VAL A 32 -14.23 5.06 1.23
N THR A 33 -13.31 5.97 1.59
CA THR A 33 -11.99 5.63 2.15
C THR A 33 -12.01 5.42 3.66
N ARG A 34 -13.15 5.65 4.32
CA ARG A 34 -13.30 5.64 5.80
C ARG A 34 -12.28 6.54 6.50
N GLY A 35 -11.93 7.67 5.88
CA GLY A 35 -10.96 8.62 6.42
C GLY A 35 -9.50 8.25 6.20
N ALA A 36 -9.21 7.15 5.52
CA ALA A 36 -7.83 6.80 5.18
C ALA A 36 -7.24 7.82 4.21
N LEU A 37 -6.31 8.63 4.69
CA LEU A 37 -5.53 9.55 3.87
C LEU A 37 -4.49 8.74 3.09
N PHE A 38 -4.32 9.06 1.82
CA PHE A 38 -3.24 8.50 1.02
C PHE A 38 -1.89 9.04 1.52
N VAL A 39 -1.06 8.16 2.09
CA VAL A 39 0.32 8.46 2.47
C VAL A 39 1.25 7.69 1.53
N PRO A 40 1.98 8.40 0.66
CA PRO A 40 2.86 7.74 -0.29
C PRO A 40 4.07 7.13 0.42
N THR A 41 4.37 5.85 0.16
CA THR A 41 5.56 5.17 0.66
C THR A 41 6.83 5.81 0.09
N HIS A 42 7.76 6.24 0.94
CA HIS A 42 9.04 6.83 0.54
C HIS A 42 9.93 5.79 -0.19
N ARG A 43 10.76 6.29 -1.15
CA ARG A 43 11.66 5.42 -1.94
C ARG A 43 12.55 4.56 -1.07
N VAL A 44 13.14 5.14 -0.04
CA VAL A 44 14.05 4.42 0.87
C VAL A 44 13.37 3.23 1.54
N ARG A 45 12.11 3.37 1.93
CA ARG A 45 11.32 2.25 2.48
C ARG A 45 11.05 1.18 1.44
N ILE A 46 10.71 1.59 0.23
CA ILE A 46 10.47 0.65 -0.86
C ILE A 46 11.74 -0.18 -1.11
N GLU A 47 12.90 0.45 -1.21
CA GLU A 47 14.16 -0.27 -1.40
C GLU A 47 14.48 -1.19 -0.22
N ALA A 48 14.29 -0.73 1.04
CA ALA A 48 14.47 -1.57 2.23
C ALA A 48 13.54 -2.81 2.22
N VAL A 49 12.28 -2.64 1.81
CA VAL A 49 11.33 -3.77 1.65
C VAL A 49 11.80 -4.71 0.55
N LEU A 50 12.23 -4.17 -0.60
CA LEU A 50 12.71 -5.00 -1.71
C LEU A 50 13.94 -5.81 -1.30
N ASP A 51 14.92 -5.17 -0.64
CA ASP A 51 16.16 -5.86 -0.22
C ASP A 51 15.90 -6.95 0.83
N ALA A 52 14.90 -6.75 1.69
CA ALA A 52 14.54 -7.72 2.73
C ALA A 52 13.69 -8.90 2.23
N LEU A 53 13.07 -8.78 1.05
CA LEU A 53 12.12 -9.76 0.53
C LEU A 53 12.48 -10.19 -0.89
N PRO A 54 13.56 -10.98 -1.07
CA PRO A 54 13.84 -11.52 -2.39
C PRO A 54 12.66 -12.38 -2.87
N MET A 55 12.18 -12.09 -4.08
CA MET A 55 11.08 -12.80 -4.72
C MET A 55 11.59 -13.57 -5.94
N GLN A 56 10.92 -14.67 -6.28
CA GLN A 56 11.27 -15.53 -7.40
C GLN A 56 10.23 -15.41 -8.53
N PRO A 57 10.61 -15.72 -9.77
CA PRO A 57 9.64 -15.84 -10.86
C PRO A 57 8.52 -16.81 -10.49
N GLY A 58 7.27 -16.36 -10.66
CA GLY A 58 6.09 -17.10 -10.26
C GLY A 58 5.47 -16.63 -8.95
N ASP A 59 6.20 -15.91 -8.09
CA ASP A 59 5.61 -15.31 -6.88
C ASP A 59 4.54 -14.28 -7.25
N LEU A 60 3.49 -14.22 -6.43
CA LEU A 60 2.46 -13.20 -6.47
C LEU A 60 2.62 -12.22 -5.31
N PHE A 61 2.86 -10.95 -5.65
CA PHE A 61 2.88 -9.86 -4.69
C PHE A 61 1.52 -9.16 -4.59
N VAL A 62 0.97 -9.02 -3.39
CA VAL A 62 -0.31 -8.34 -3.13
C VAL A 62 -0.11 -7.11 -2.25
N ASP A 63 -0.62 -5.95 -2.68
CA ASP A 63 -0.55 -4.67 -1.97
C ASP A 63 -1.95 -4.25 -1.51
N LEU A 64 -2.15 -4.22 -0.18
CA LEU A 64 -3.43 -3.87 0.45
C LEU A 64 -3.47 -2.36 0.75
N GLY A 65 -4.17 -1.60 -0.08
CA GLY A 65 -4.15 -0.14 -0.08
C GLY A 65 -3.02 0.39 -0.97
N CYS A 66 -2.99 -0.06 -2.22
CA CYS A 66 -1.84 0.16 -3.12
C CYS A 66 -1.61 1.61 -3.53
N GLY A 67 -2.54 2.54 -3.19
CA GLY A 67 -2.40 3.94 -3.49
C GLY A 67 -2.13 4.21 -4.98
N ASP A 68 -1.05 4.92 -5.27
CA ASP A 68 -0.63 5.25 -6.63
C ASP A 68 0.19 4.14 -7.33
N GLY A 69 0.28 2.95 -6.74
CA GLY A 69 0.90 1.78 -7.33
C GLY A 69 2.43 1.82 -7.42
N ARG A 70 3.09 2.71 -6.66
CA ARG A 70 4.56 2.85 -6.71
C ARG A 70 5.29 1.62 -6.19
N VAL A 71 4.76 0.96 -5.15
CA VAL A 71 5.32 -0.28 -4.59
C VAL A 71 5.18 -1.41 -5.61
N LEU A 72 3.99 -1.58 -6.20
CA LEU A 72 3.74 -2.57 -7.26
C LEU A 72 4.75 -2.41 -8.41
N ARG A 73 4.95 -1.17 -8.88
CA ARG A 73 5.91 -0.88 -9.95
C ARG A 73 7.34 -1.21 -9.54
N ALA A 74 7.74 -0.90 -8.31
CA ALA A 74 9.09 -1.17 -7.82
C ALA A 74 9.37 -2.67 -7.72
N VAL A 75 8.44 -3.44 -7.14
CA VAL A 75 8.49 -4.90 -7.06
C VAL A 75 8.58 -5.51 -8.46
N ARG A 76 7.70 -5.09 -9.35
CA ARG A 76 7.67 -5.58 -10.72
C ARG A 76 8.99 -5.32 -11.47
N LYS A 77 9.53 -4.10 -11.32
CA LYS A 77 10.81 -3.72 -11.93
C LYS A 77 12.00 -4.51 -11.38
N ARG A 78 12.00 -4.81 -10.08
CA ARG A 78 13.11 -5.47 -9.40
C ARG A 78 13.11 -6.99 -9.64
N TYR A 79 11.94 -7.64 -9.58
CA TYR A 79 11.83 -9.10 -9.53
C TYR A 79 11.11 -9.72 -10.73
N GLY A 80 10.37 -8.93 -11.50
CA GLY A 80 9.62 -9.46 -12.64
C GLY A 80 8.37 -10.27 -12.26
N VAL A 81 7.98 -10.30 -10.99
CA VAL A 81 6.87 -11.09 -10.46
C VAL A 81 5.50 -10.50 -10.80
N GLU A 82 4.42 -11.30 -10.69
CA GLU A 82 3.07 -10.75 -10.76
C GLU A 82 2.77 -9.87 -9.55
N ALA A 83 2.05 -8.76 -9.77
CA ALA A 83 1.70 -7.81 -8.73
C ALA A 83 0.22 -7.44 -8.79
N ARG A 84 -0.48 -7.56 -7.66
CA ARG A 84 -1.89 -7.21 -7.51
C ARG A 84 -2.05 -6.14 -6.45
N GLY A 85 -2.77 -5.07 -6.78
CA GLY A 85 -3.06 -3.99 -5.83
C GLY A 85 -4.55 -3.73 -5.68
N PHE A 86 -4.97 -3.47 -4.45
CA PHE A 86 -6.33 -3.08 -4.10
C PHE A 86 -6.32 -1.68 -3.50
N ASP A 87 -7.24 -0.83 -3.95
CA ASP A 87 -7.50 0.46 -3.32
C ASP A 87 -8.96 0.87 -3.55
N VAL A 88 -9.55 1.57 -2.60
CA VAL A 88 -10.93 2.09 -2.73
C VAL A 88 -10.97 3.46 -3.37
N ASN A 89 -9.87 4.22 -3.32
CA ASN A 89 -9.77 5.57 -3.86
C ASN A 89 -9.66 5.56 -5.38
N PRO A 90 -10.64 6.12 -6.12
CA PRO A 90 -10.64 6.10 -7.58
C PRO A 90 -9.48 6.86 -8.21
N LEU A 91 -9.03 7.99 -7.60
CA LEU A 91 -7.90 8.76 -8.10
C LEU A 91 -6.57 8.04 -7.90
N ALA A 92 -6.41 7.40 -6.73
CA ALA A 92 -5.25 6.57 -6.45
C ALA A 92 -5.17 5.41 -7.47
N CYS A 93 -6.27 4.69 -7.69
CA CYS A 93 -6.33 3.63 -8.70
C CYS A 93 -6.04 4.12 -10.11
N LEU A 94 -6.52 5.30 -10.48
CA LEU A 94 -6.21 5.90 -11.78
C LEU A 94 -4.70 6.19 -11.90
N ALA A 95 -4.12 6.83 -10.88
CA ALA A 95 -2.68 7.11 -10.85
C ALA A 95 -1.86 5.82 -10.90
N ALA A 96 -2.28 4.77 -10.16
CA ALA A 96 -1.64 3.47 -10.16
C ALA A 96 -1.67 2.81 -11.54
N ARG A 97 -2.81 2.86 -12.24
CA ARG A 97 -2.95 2.32 -13.61
C ARG A 97 -2.07 3.08 -14.60
N LEU A 98 -2.04 4.41 -14.52
CA LEU A 98 -1.18 5.24 -15.38
C LEU A 98 0.30 4.96 -15.13
N ARG A 99 0.69 4.81 -13.86
CA ARG A 99 2.08 4.51 -13.47
C ARG A 99 2.55 3.15 -13.99
N ASN A 100 1.66 2.17 -14.07
CA ASN A 100 1.93 0.81 -14.49
C ASN A 100 1.37 0.50 -15.90
N LEU A 101 1.13 1.55 -16.67
CA LEU A 101 0.59 1.42 -18.03
C LEU A 101 1.51 0.54 -18.90
N GLY A 102 0.90 -0.43 -19.60
CA GLY A 102 1.61 -1.35 -20.48
C GLY A 102 2.16 -2.62 -19.80
N ASP A 103 2.21 -2.69 -18.47
CA ASP A 103 2.62 -3.91 -17.77
C ASP A 103 1.39 -4.79 -17.44
N ARG A 104 1.24 -5.90 -18.21
CA ARG A 104 0.11 -6.83 -18.06
C ARG A 104 0.17 -7.67 -16.78
N ASN A 105 1.34 -7.71 -16.13
CA ASN A 105 1.54 -8.47 -14.90
C ASN A 105 1.26 -7.61 -13.64
N VAL A 106 0.86 -6.34 -13.81
CA VAL A 106 0.37 -5.50 -12.72
C VAL A 106 -1.13 -5.32 -12.84
N ARG A 107 -1.87 -5.81 -11.86
CA ARG A 107 -3.33 -5.73 -11.81
C ARG A 107 -3.78 -4.80 -10.69
N ILE A 108 -4.44 -3.70 -11.03
CA ILE A 108 -4.97 -2.72 -10.07
C ILE A 108 -6.47 -2.81 -10.04
N GLN A 109 -7.02 -3.16 -8.88
CA GLN A 109 -8.44 -3.31 -8.65
C GLN A 109 -8.94 -2.18 -7.74
N ARG A 110 -9.90 -1.39 -8.26
CA ARG A 110 -10.64 -0.45 -7.42
C ARG A 110 -11.65 -1.23 -6.60
N SER A 111 -11.24 -1.68 -5.43
CA SER A 111 -12.07 -2.52 -4.57
C SER A 111 -11.63 -2.44 -3.12
N ASP A 112 -12.56 -2.75 -2.23
CA ASP A 112 -12.30 -2.94 -0.81
C ASP A 112 -11.60 -4.31 -0.61
N PHE A 113 -10.32 -4.30 -0.22
CA PHE A 113 -9.54 -5.52 -0.02
C PHE A 113 -10.12 -6.47 1.03
N TRP A 114 -10.97 -5.98 1.94
CA TRP A 114 -11.67 -6.83 2.91
C TRP A 114 -12.59 -7.87 2.27
N LYS A 115 -12.97 -7.66 1.01
CA LYS A 115 -13.88 -8.53 0.24
C LYS A 115 -13.15 -9.53 -0.65
N HIS A 116 -11.83 -9.49 -0.67
CA HIS A 116 -11.00 -10.36 -1.51
C HIS A 116 -10.21 -11.32 -0.67
N ASP A 117 -10.10 -12.54 -1.14
CA ASP A 117 -9.20 -13.53 -0.60
C ASP A 117 -7.75 -13.22 -1.02
N THR A 118 -6.82 -13.38 -0.10
CA THR A 118 -5.38 -13.18 -0.29
C THR A 118 -4.59 -14.48 -0.14
N GLY A 119 -5.27 -15.63 -0.08
CA GLY A 119 -4.65 -16.93 0.15
C GLY A 119 -3.70 -17.41 -0.96
N ASP A 120 -3.83 -16.85 -2.16
CA ASP A 120 -2.95 -17.11 -3.31
C ASP A 120 -1.66 -16.26 -3.31
N ALA A 121 -1.48 -15.35 -2.35
CA ALA A 121 -0.33 -14.48 -2.30
C ALA A 121 0.91 -15.17 -1.70
N ASP A 122 2.08 -14.95 -2.31
CA ASP A 122 3.37 -15.32 -1.74
C ASP A 122 3.95 -14.22 -0.85
N VAL A 123 3.62 -12.98 -1.17
CA VAL A 123 3.98 -11.79 -0.39
C VAL A 123 2.80 -10.84 -0.28
N VAL A 124 2.45 -10.45 0.94
CA VAL A 124 1.45 -9.41 1.23
C VAL A 124 2.14 -8.19 1.80
N PHE A 125 1.88 -7.04 1.22
CA PHE A 125 2.35 -5.75 1.70
C PHE A 125 1.18 -4.91 2.19
N CYS A 126 1.37 -4.19 3.29
CA CYS A 126 0.42 -3.21 3.78
C CYS A 126 1.12 -2.00 4.41
N TYR A 127 0.57 -0.82 4.13
CA TYR A 127 0.89 0.44 4.79
C TYR A 127 -0.42 1.11 5.19
N LEU A 128 -0.99 0.66 6.29
CA LEU A 128 -2.34 0.99 6.73
C LEU A 128 -2.32 1.67 8.10
N PHE A 129 -3.44 2.25 8.51
CA PHE A 129 -3.57 2.89 9.81
C PHE A 129 -3.74 1.88 10.96
N PRO A 130 -3.38 2.26 12.20
CA PRO A 130 -3.36 1.35 13.34
C PRO A 130 -4.73 0.79 13.70
N ASP A 131 -5.82 1.52 13.45
CA ASP A 131 -7.20 1.14 13.77
C ASP A 131 -7.71 -0.10 13.02
N VAL A 132 -7.06 -0.46 11.90
CA VAL A 132 -7.45 -1.62 11.10
C VAL A 132 -6.56 -2.86 11.34
N MET A 133 -5.43 -2.71 12.05
CA MET A 133 -4.41 -3.77 12.14
C MET A 133 -4.89 -5.03 12.85
N ASP A 134 -5.71 -4.92 13.90
CA ASP A 134 -6.32 -6.08 14.57
C ASP A 134 -7.21 -6.91 13.64
N ARG A 135 -8.01 -6.21 12.85
CA ARG A 135 -8.88 -6.86 11.86
C ARG A 135 -8.07 -7.47 10.74
N LEU A 136 -7.00 -6.79 10.32
CA LEU A 136 -6.09 -7.26 9.28
C LEU A 136 -5.37 -8.54 9.73
N ALA A 137 -4.80 -8.56 10.94
CA ALA A 137 -4.14 -9.72 11.48
C ALA A 137 -5.05 -10.96 11.44
N ARG A 138 -6.31 -10.83 11.91
CA ARG A 138 -7.29 -11.92 11.86
C ARG A 138 -7.69 -12.35 10.43
N LYS A 139 -7.70 -11.42 9.47
CA LYS A 139 -7.94 -11.75 8.06
C LYS A 139 -6.79 -12.59 7.51
N LEU A 140 -5.57 -12.09 7.67
CA LEU A 140 -4.37 -12.74 7.14
C LEU A 140 -4.15 -14.13 7.77
N GLU A 141 -4.42 -14.28 9.08
CA GLU A 141 -4.34 -15.55 9.79
C GLU A 141 -5.27 -16.63 9.20
N ARG A 142 -6.45 -16.23 8.72
CA ARG A 142 -7.42 -17.17 8.13
C ARG A 142 -7.16 -17.51 6.68
N GLU A 143 -6.56 -16.58 5.94
CA GLU A 143 -6.47 -16.69 4.48
C GLU A 143 -5.12 -17.16 4.00
N LEU A 144 -4.03 -16.73 4.66
CA LEU A 144 -2.68 -16.97 4.14
C LEU A 144 -2.21 -18.40 4.33
N ALA A 145 -1.57 -18.93 3.30
CA ALA A 145 -0.89 -20.22 3.37
C ALA A 145 0.37 -20.15 4.25
N PRO A 146 0.76 -21.27 4.90
CA PRO A 146 2.04 -21.36 5.58
C PRO A 146 3.21 -21.00 4.66
N GLY A 147 4.12 -20.16 5.14
CA GLY A 147 5.26 -19.68 4.36
C GLY A 147 5.05 -18.34 3.68
N THR A 148 3.81 -17.87 3.53
CA THR A 148 3.52 -16.54 3.00
C THR A 148 4.24 -15.47 3.84
N ARG A 149 4.87 -14.53 3.16
CA ARG A 149 5.61 -13.41 3.78
C ARG A 149 4.70 -12.20 3.86
N VAL A 150 4.69 -11.52 5.00
CA VAL A 150 3.90 -10.30 5.20
C VAL A 150 4.80 -9.15 5.60
N VAL A 151 4.58 -7.99 5.00
CA VAL A 151 5.26 -6.74 5.33
C VAL A 151 4.25 -5.74 5.80
N SER A 152 4.46 -5.20 6.99
CA SER A 152 3.68 -4.10 7.52
C SER A 152 4.55 -2.90 7.80
N CYS A 153 4.23 -1.76 7.18
CA CYS A 153 4.91 -0.50 7.44
C CYS A 153 4.24 0.27 8.59
N ASN A 154 5.05 0.83 9.48
CA ASN A 154 4.71 1.66 10.63
C ASN A 154 4.05 0.93 11.81
N PHE A 155 3.12 0.03 11.56
CA PHE A 155 2.33 -0.59 12.63
C PHE A 155 2.48 -2.10 12.60
N PRO A 156 2.72 -2.74 13.77
CA PRO A 156 2.80 -4.20 13.84
C PRO A 156 1.43 -4.85 13.64
N LEU A 157 1.44 -6.12 13.23
CA LEU A 157 0.26 -6.98 13.27
C LEU A 157 0.07 -7.50 14.69
N PRO A 158 -1.04 -7.15 15.38
CA PRO A 158 -1.27 -7.62 16.73
C PRO A 158 -1.34 -9.15 16.81
N GLY A 159 -0.65 -9.72 17.80
CA GLY A 159 -0.58 -11.17 17.99
C GLY A 159 0.38 -11.92 17.05
N TRP A 160 1.04 -11.24 16.13
CA TRP A 160 2.02 -11.85 15.24
C TRP A 160 3.44 -11.50 15.67
N PRO A 161 4.30 -12.45 16.04
CA PRO A 161 5.72 -12.16 16.27
C PRO A 161 6.41 -11.84 14.95
N PRO A 162 7.07 -10.66 14.82
CA PRO A 162 7.80 -10.35 13.60
C PRO A 162 9.05 -11.22 13.50
N SER A 163 9.34 -11.72 12.30
CA SER A 163 10.59 -12.42 12.00
C SER A 163 11.79 -11.46 11.94
N ALA A 164 11.54 -10.20 11.59
CA ALA A 164 12.51 -9.12 11.63
C ALA A 164 11.80 -7.76 11.69
N VAL A 165 12.49 -6.75 12.23
CA VAL A 165 12.07 -5.35 12.22
C VAL A 165 13.20 -4.53 11.60
N LEU A 166 12.88 -3.78 10.54
CA LEU A 166 13.84 -2.90 9.86
C LEU A 166 13.58 -1.45 10.25
N HIS A 167 14.66 -0.69 10.40
CA HIS A 167 14.63 0.75 10.65
C HIS A 167 15.44 1.46 9.57
N PRO A 168 14.83 1.82 8.41
CA PRO A 168 15.52 2.52 7.35
C PRO A 168 16.04 3.89 7.83
N GLU A 169 17.34 4.14 7.73
CA GLU A 169 18.04 5.29 8.33
C GLU A 169 17.60 6.67 7.80
N SER A 170 16.93 6.72 6.67
CA SER A 170 16.50 7.97 6.02
C SER A 170 15.01 8.27 6.08
N SER A 171 14.25 7.57 6.91
CA SER A 171 12.87 7.98 7.16
C SER A 171 12.87 9.11 8.17
N ASP A 172 12.32 10.29 7.83
CA ASP A 172 12.24 11.48 8.70
C ASP A 172 11.65 11.22 10.10
N HIS A 173 11.09 10.03 10.33
CA HIS A 173 10.39 9.62 11.55
C HIS A 173 10.84 8.26 12.10
N GLY A 174 11.89 7.61 11.55
CA GLY A 174 12.36 6.31 12.05
C GLY A 174 11.32 5.17 12.03
N ASP A 175 10.28 5.31 11.23
CA ASP A 175 9.14 4.39 11.21
C ASP A 175 9.53 2.96 10.84
N PRO A 176 9.23 1.95 11.67
CA PRO A 176 9.66 0.57 11.46
C PRO A 176 8.94 -0.10 10.30
N ILE A 177 9.59 -1.11 9.74
CA ILE A 177 9.02 -2.07 8.80
C ILE A 177 9.06 -3.44 9.47
N PHE A 178 7.91 -4.03 9.69
CA PHE A 178 7.76 -5.33 10.30
C PHE A 178 7.65 -6.42 9.23
N LEU A 179 8.49 -7.44 9.33
CA LEU A 179 8.48 -8.60 8.46
C LEU A 179 7.92 -9.80 9.22
N TYR A 180 7.03 -10.54 8.58
CA TYR A 180 6.43 -11.74 9.15
C TYR A 180 6.50 -12.89 8.15
N ARG A 181 6.44 -14.10 8.67
CA ARG A 181 6.22 -15.32 7.89
C ARG A 181 5.02 -16.06 8.48
N CYS A 182 4.01 -16.32 7.69
CA CYS A 182 2.87 -17.12 8.08
C CYS A 182 3.31 -18.58 8.32
N GLY A 183 2.90 -19.19 9.43
CA GLY A 183 3.23 -20.60 9.71
C GLY A 183 2.92 -21.01 11.14
N PRO A 184 3.02 -22.30 11.46
CA PRO A 184 2.66 -22.83 12.77
C PRO A 184 3.48 -22.27 13.94
N SER A 185 4.65 -21.69 13.70
CA SER A 185 5.50 -21.09 14.74
C SER A 185 4.99 -19.73 15.24
N ALA A 186 4.15 -19.02 14.47
CA ALA A 186 3.61 -17.72 14.88
C ALA A 186 2.55 -17.83 16.00
N LEU A 187 1.99 -19.00 16.22
CA LEU A 187 0.86 -19.23 17.14
C LEU A 187 1.25 -19.98 18.43
N GLN A 188 2.47 -20.52 18.54
CA GLN A 188 2.85 -21.38 19.67
C GLN A 188 3.37 -20.60 20.90
N ASP A 189 3.93 -19.40 20.73
CA ASP A 189 4.47 -18.62 21.86
C ASP A 189 3.42 -17.84 22.67
N VAL A 190 2.17 -17.75 22.19
CA VAL A 190 1.10 -16.99 22.88
C VAL A 190 0.30 -17.90 23.85
N ARG A 191 0.54 -19.21 23.85
CA ARG A 191 -0.21 -20.20 24.68
C ARG A 191 0.60 -20.84 25.82
N SER A 192 1.70 -20.25 26.21
CA SER A 192 2.37 -20.68 27.47
C SER A 192 1.93 -19.77 28.61
N PRO A 193 1.43 -20.37 29.72
CA PRO A 193 0.80 -19.68 30.85
C PRO A 193 1.75 -18.81 31.65
#